data_4f062f9d7cd683f0a77d1f8db959f9ec
#
_entry.id   4f062f9d7cd683f0a77d1f8db959f9ec
#
_cell.length_a   1.000
_cell.length_b   1.000
_cell.length_c   1.000
_cell.angle_alpha   90.00
_cell.angle_beta   90.00
_cell.angle_gamma   90.00
#
_symmetry.space_group_name_H-M   'P 1'
#
loop_
_entity.id
_entity.type
_entity.pdbx_description
1 polymer ?
#
loop_
_entity_poly.entity_id
_entity_poly.type
_entity_poly.pdbx_seq_one_letter_code
_entity_poly.pdbx_strand_id
1 'polypeptide(L)'
;MENIQIRKVLRIIGDIFIPMLPGIICAGLCGGFASLLTQVIPNYTENSLWSFLYQVLALINTAMMTYLTAWAGYRAAERFGGTPILGGMLGMITSLEGINRISAILGLYNQAVPLDSVLCSGKGGVLAVIAGALLIAYVEKAIRVGMPKSVDVIFTPLITMLVCVIPYILFIMPLFGYASSGVVWLFGRACLSENILVRAVSGYIAAALFLPLVAAGMHHGLVALYSVQLQELGFVTLYPALAMAGAGQVGAALALWKKAKKAGNKDLCAVIAGALPAGFLGVGEPLIYGVTLPLGKPFLTAGLGAGFGGAFIMLTQVASTTWGPSGLLGAFVMTAGQGGPGRSILFYLLALIISYVGGYLITDAFYKESSLAFEAEIPAEESARQRAAAFARASRKKARHVVAGEPLTVEKLGIGSLALAAPVDGDTVPMREIPDIMFSSGVIGSCIGIMPASGHIVAPCDGVVTEVADTGHAMTFRTEDGMEILLLIGIDSFILNGKGLALLIREGDTVTAGQTIMEAEIDRIRNAGLNPLVITVLSN
;
A
#
# COMPACT_ATOMS: atom_id res chain seq x y z
N MET A 1 -5.33 12.86 -20.14
CA MET A 1 -6.53 12.44 -19.41
C MET A 1 -6.54 10.95 -19.08
N GLU A 2 -6.12 10.04 -19.95
CA GLU A 2 -6.08 8.58 -19.69
C GLU A 2 -5.22 8.16 -18.47
N ASN A 3 -4.04 8.76 -18.29
CA ASN A 3 -3.15 8.42 -17.16
C ASN A 3 -3.73 8.72 -15.76
N ILE A 4 -4.67 9.66 -15.65
CA ILE A 4 -5.31 10.02 -14.38
C ILE A 4 -6.37 8.98 -13.99
N GLN A 5 -7.07 8.42 -14.96
CA GLN A 5 -8.11 7.40 -14.75
C GLN A 5 -7.50 6.08 -14.26
N ILE A 6 -6.43 5.60 -14.92
CA ILE A 6 -5.75 4.35 -14.55
C ILE A 6 -5.18 4.43 -13.13
N ARG A 7 -4.50 5.54 -12.78
CA ARG A 7 -4.00 5.77 -11.42
C ARG A 7 -5.11 5.72 -10.36
N LYS A 8 -6.27 6.28 -10.67
CA LYS A 8 -7.43 6.31 -9.77
C LYS A 8 -7.97 4.89 -9.50
N VAL A 9 -8.10 4.07 -10.56
CA VAL A 9 -8.54 2.67 -10.44
C VAL A 9 -7.53 1.84 -9.64
N LEU A 10 -6.24 1.92 -9.95
CA LEU A 10 -5.19 1.19 -9.23
C LEU A 10 -5.13 1.59 -7.75
N ARG A 11 -5.35 2.86 -7.43
CA ARG A 11 -5.44 3.33 -6.04
C ARG A 11 -6.64 2.73 -5.31
N ILE A 12 -7.82 2.72 -5.91
CA ILE A 12 -9.02 2.12 -5.31
C ILE A 12 -8.78 0.63 -5.02
N ILE A 13 -8.18 -0.10 -5.96
CA ILE A 13 -7.82 -1.51 -5.75
C ILE A 13 -6.81 -1.63 -4.60
N GLY A 14 -5.78 -0.78 -4.57
CA GLY A 14 -4.83 -0.72 -3.46
C GLY A 14 -5.51 -0.53 -2.11
N ASP A 15 -6.39 0.46 -1.99
CA ASP A 15 -7.13 0.77 -0.77
C ASP A 15 -7.97 -0.41 -0.24
N ILE A 16 -8.46 -1.29 -1.15
CA ILE A 16 -9.19 -2.51 -0.79
C ILE A 16 -8.23 -3.59 -0.26
N PHE A 17 -7.09 -3.80 -0.94
CA PHE A 17 -6.20 -4.92 -0.64
C PHE A 17 -5.17 -4.64 0.47
N ILE A 18 -4.71 -3.38 0.65
CA ILE A 18 -3.70 -3.04 1.67
C ILE A 18 -4.09 -3.54 3.07
N PRO A 19 -5.33 -3.31 3.57
CA PRO A 19 -5.73 -3.80 4.88
C PRO A 19 -5.82 -5.33 4.98
N MET A 20 -5.90 -6.04 3.84
CA MET A 20 -5.93 -7.50 3.78
C MET A 20 -4.54 -8.14 3.76
N LEU A 21 -3.47 -7.36 3.45
CA LEU A 21 -2.11 -7.88 3.29
C LEU A 21 -1.61 -8.68 4.49
N PRO A 22 -1.79 -8.28 5.76
CA PRO A 22 -1.34 -9.09 6.88
C PRO A 22 -1.94 -10.50 6.90
N GLY A 23 -3.24 -10.63 6.59
CA GLY A 23 -3.92 -11.93 6.46
C GLY A 23 -3.41 -12.75 5.28
N ILE A 24 -3.22 -12.13 4.12
CA ILE A 24 -2.70 -12.76 2.91
C ILE A 24 -1.27 -13.28 3.13
N ILE A 25 -0.40 -12.47 3.74
CA ILE A 25 0.98 -12.84 4.05
C ILE A 25 1.02 -14.01 5.04
N CYS A 26 0.26 -13.93 6.13
CA CYS A 26 0.16 -14.99 7.13
C CYS A 26 -0.30 -16.31 6.50
N ALA A 27 -1.40 -16.28 5.76
CA ALA A 27 -1.96 -17.44 5.08
C ALA A 27 -0.98 -18.02 4.03
N GLY A 28 -0.33 -17.15 3.26
CA GLY A 28 0.66 -17.54 2.27
C GLY A 28 1.85 -18.26 2.89
N LEU A 29 2.43 -17.73 3.96
CA LEU A 29 3.53 -18.38 4.68
C LEU A 29 3.10 -19.71 5.29
N CYS A 30 1.91 -19.79 5.91
CA CYS A 30 1.38 -21.05 6.44
C CYS A 30 1.19 -22.09 5.32
N GLY A 31 0.64 -21.72 4.17
CA GLY A 31 0.53 -22.60 3.01
C GLY A 31 1.88 -23.07 2.48
N GLY A 32 2.88 -22.17 2.43
CA GLY A 32 4.26 -22.50 2.08
C GLY A 32 4.91 -23.49 3.06
N PHE A 33 4.75 -23.28 4.36
CA PHE A 33 5.25 -24.21 5.38
C PHE A 33 4.53 -25.56 5.32
N ALA A 34 3.21 -25.58 5.09
CA ALA A 34 2.46 -26.82 4.87
C ALA A 34 3.02 -27.60 3.67
N SER A 35 3.27 -26.91 2.55
CA SER A 35 3.85 -27.50 1.35
C SER A 35 5.28 -28.04 1.58
N LEU A 36 6.13 -27.32 2.33
CA LEU A 36 7.46 -27.78 2.71
C LEU A 36 7.40 -29.01 3.62
N LEU A 37 6.47 -29.02 4.58
CA LEU A 37 6.31 -30.14 5.50
C LEU A 37 6.03 -31.44 4.73
N THR A 38 5.16 -31.41 3.72
CA THR A 38 4.85 -32.58 2.88
C THR A 38 6.05 -33.09 2.07
N GLN A 39 7.03 -32.23 1.78
CA GLN A 39 8.25 -32.61 1.04
C GLN A 39 9.35 -33.15 1.95
N VAL A 40 9.52 -32.52 3.14
CA VAL A 40 10.58 -32.90 4.10
C VAL A 40 10.17 -34.16 4.87
N ILE A 41 8.88 -34.36 5.10
CA ILE A 41 8.31 -35.47 5.85
C ILE A 41 7.26 -36.19 4.98
N PRO A 42 7.66 -37.07 4.03
CA PRO A 42 6.70 -37.70 3.10
C PRO A 42 5.58 -38.49 3.81
N ASN A 43 5.89 -39.10 4.98
CA ASN A 43 4.95 -39.87 5.77
C ASN A 43 4.33 -39.05 6.93
N TYR A 44 4.17 -37.73 6.77
CA TYR A 44 3.63 -36.86 7.83
C TYR A 44 2.23 -37.31 8.31
N THR A 45 1.46 -38.00 7.47
CA THR A 45 0.13 -38.51 7.81
C THR A 45 0.14 -39.66 8.80
N GLU A 46 1.24 -40.40 8.89
CA GLU A 46 1.42 -41.53 9.81
C GLU A 46 1.74 -41.04 11.24
N ASN A 47 2.24 -39.83 11.40
CA ASN A 47 2.56 -39.24 12.69
C ASN A 47 1.52 -38.16 13.06
N SER A 48 0.83 -38.37 14.17
CA SER A 48 -0.25 -37.49 14.62
C SER A 48 0.18 -36.04 14.82
N LEU A 49 1.41 -35.78 15.28
CA LEU A 49 1.93 -34.43 15.49
C LEU A 49 2.15 -33.68 14.16
N TRP A 50 2.80 -34.34 13.20
CA TRP A 50 3.04 -33.72 11.89
C TRP A 50 1.76 -33.54 11.10
N SER A 51 0.85 -34.52 11.17
CA SER A 51 -0.49 -34.41 10.57
C SER A 51 -1.27 -33.25 11.17
N PHE A 52 -1.26 -33.12 12.51
CA PHE A 52 -1.91 -31.99 13.20
C PHE A 52 -1.32 -30.65 12.76
N LEU A 53 0.02 -30.52 12.75
CA LEU A 53 0.68 -29.28 12.35
C LEU A 53 0.33 -28.90 10.90
N TYR A 54 0.38 -29.88 9.98
CA TYR A 54 -0.05 -29.68 8.59
C TYR A 54 -1.47 -29.16 8.50
N GLN A 55 -2.41 -29.77 9.22
CA GLN A 55 -3.82 -29.35 9.21
C GLN A 55 -4.02 -27.93 9.74
N VAL A 56 -3.32 -27.54 10.82
CA VAL A 56 -3.37 -26.18 11.35
C VAL A 56 -2.87 -25.17 10.32
N LEU A 57 -1.72 -25.44 9.70
CA LEU A 57 -1.16 -24.58 8.66
C LEU A 57 -2.09 -24.45 7.44
N ALA A 58 -2.66 -25.59 7.01
CA ALA A 58 -3.60 -25.64 5.90
C ALA A 58 -4.91 -24.88 6.21
N LEU A 59 -5.43 -24.99 7.43
CA LEU A 59 -6.64 -24.25 7.85
C LEU A 59 -6.42 -22.73 7.83
N ILE A 60 -5.28 -22.25 8.32
CA ILE A 60 -4.95 -20.81 8.30
C ILE A 60 -4.86 -20.31 6.84
N ASN A 61 -4.19 -21.09 5.97
CA ASN A 61 -4.12 -20.76 4.55
C ASN A 61 -5.53 -20.71 3.91
N THR A 62 -6.33 -21.76 4.11
CA THR A 62 -7.66 -21.90 3.53
C THR A 62 -8.61 -20.77 3.99
N ALA A 63 -8.57 -20.38 5.27
CA ALA A 63 -9.40 -19.32 5.82
C ALA A 63 -9.26 -17.99 5.08
N MET A 64 -8.08 -17.68 4.57
CA MET A 64 -7.85 -16.45 3.79
C MET A 64 -7.99 -16.66 2.29
N MET A 65 -7.32 -17.69 1.73
CA MET A 65 -7.21 -17.87 0.28
C MET A 65 -8.50 -18.37 -0.36
N THR A 66 -9.18 -19.32 0.24
CA THR A 66 -10.46 -19.84 -0.29
C THR A 66 -11.57 -18.80 -0.18
N TYR A 67 -11.56 -17.99 0.87
CA TYR A 67 -12.56 -16.93 1.11
C TYR A 67 -12.07 -15.53 0.71
N LEU A 68 -11.06 -15.44 -0.15
CA LEU A 68 -10.50 -14.17 -0.59
C LEU A 68 -11.55 -13.22 -1.19
N THR A 69 -12.53 -13.75 -1.91
CA THR A 69 -13.66 -13.00 -2.45
C THR A 69 -14.53 -12.39 -1.36
N ALA A 70 -14.77 -13.10 -0.24
CA ALA A 70 -15.53 -12.59 0.89
C ALA A 70 -14.81 -11.42 1.57
N TRP A 71 -13.52 -11.56 1.83
CA TRP A 71 -12.70 -10.51 2.41
C TRP A 71 -12.58 -9.28 1.50
N ALA A 72 -12.38 -9.52 0.20
CA ALA A 72 -12.34 -8.45 -0.79
C ALA A 72 -13.68 -7.71 -0.90
N GLY A 73 -14.79 -8.43 -0.88
CA GLY A 73 -16.14 -7.86 -0.90
C GLY A 73 -16.43 -7.00 0.34
N TYR A 74 -16.05 -7.48 1.52
CA TYR A 74 -16.16 -6.73 2.77
C TYR A 74 -15.41 -5.40 2.69
N ARG A 75 -14.13 -5.44 2.30
CA ARG A 75 -13.28 -4.24 2.19
C ARG A 75 -13.72 -3.30 1.05
N ALA A 76 -14.21 -3.86 -0.06
CA ALA A 76 -14.72 -3.06 -1.16
C ALA A 76 -16.00 -2.31 -0.78
N ALA A 77 -16.97 -2.97 -0.12
CA ALA A 77 -18.18 -2.31 0.36
C ALA A 77 -17.86 -1.19 1.36
N GLU A 78 -16.97 -1.43 2.31
CA GLU A 78 -16.47 -0.42 3.24
C GLU A 78 -15.83 0.76 2.49
N ARG A 79 -14.95 0.50 1.53
CA ARG A 79 -14.28 1.54 0.72
C ARG A 79 -15.25 2.39 -0.10
N PHE A 80 -16.35 1.81 -0.58
CA PHE A 80 -17.39 2.51 -1.33
C PHE A 80 -18.49 3.14 -0.46
N GLY A 81 -18.40 2.95 0.87
CA GLY A 81 -19.34 3.51 1.85
C GLY A 81 -20.68 2.80 1.89
N GLY A 82 -20.72 1.52 1.58
CA GLY A 82 -21.82 0.59 1.85
C GLY A 82 -21.58 -0.21 3.13
N THR A 83 -22.55 -1.03 3.53
CA THR A 83 -22.42 -1.92 4.70
C THR A 83 -21.43 -3.05 4.41
N PRO A 84 -20.28 -3.16 5.13
CA PRO A 84 -19.19 -4.09 4.79
C PRO A 84 -19.61 -5.55 4.76
N ILE A 85 -20.46 -5.97 5.70
CA ILE A 85 -20.92 -7.36 5.80
C ILE A 85 -21.73 -7.80 4.56
N LEU A 86 -22.48 -6.88 3.93
CA LEU A 86 -23.23 -7.21 2.71
C LEU A 86 -22.29 -7.48 1.54
N GLY A 87 -21.21 -6.72 1.43
CA GLY A 87 -20.13 -6.98 0.46
C GLY A 87 -19.45 -8.32 0.70
N GLY A 88 -19.17 -8.65 1.97
CA GLY A 88 -18.63 -9.95 2.37
C GLY A 88 -19.56 -11.11 2.01
N MET A 89 -20.85 -10.98 2.29
CA MET A 89 -21.87 -11.94 1.88
C MET A 89 -21.90 -12.15 0.36
N LEU A 90 -21.85 -11.08 -0.43
CA LEU A 90 -21.81 -11.17 -1.89
C LEU A 90 -20.55 -11.92 -2.36
N GLY A 91 -19.39 -11.62 -1.74
CA GLY A 91 -18.15 -12.32 -2.01
C GLY A 91 -18.21 -13.82 -1.69
N MET A 92 -18.89 -14.21 -0.61
CA MET A 92 -19.15 -15.63 -0.31
C MET A 92 -20.07 -16.26 -1.36
N ILE A 93 -21.18 -15.59 -1.71
CA ILE A 93 -22.14 -16.08 -2.73
C ILE A 93 -21.41 -16.42 -4.02
N THR A 94 -20.41 -15.62 -4.43
CA THR A 94 -19.61 -15.87 -5.64
C THR A 94 -18.99 -17.27 -5.67
N SER A 95 -18.58 -17.80 -4.52
CA SER A 95 -17.86 -19.07 -4.40
C SER A 95 -18.77 -20.26 -4.05
N LEU A 96 -20.07 -20.04 -3.83
CA LEU A 96 -20.98 -21.11 -3.45
C LEU A 96 -21.42 -21.95 -4.65
N GLU A 97 -21.53 -23.26 -4.46
CA GLU A 97 -22.02 -24.20 -5.49
C GLU A 97 -23.47 -23.92 -5.93
N GLY A 98 -24.26 -23.19 -5.15
CA GLY A 98 -25.58 -22.72 -5.54
C GLY A 98 -25.60 -21.99 -6.87
N ILE A 99 -24.52 -21.31 -7.23
CA ILE A 99 -24.35 -20.64 -8.52
C ILE A 99 -24.40 -21.65 -9.69
N ASN A 100 -23.77 -22.81 -9.54
CA ASN A 100 -23.78 -23.86 -10.56
C ASN A 100 -25.20 -24.39 -10.79
N ARG A 101 -26.02 -24.51 -9.73
CA ARG A 101 -27.42 -24.91 -9.83
C ARG A 101 -28.26 -23.87 -10.56
N ILE A 102 -28.09 -22.58 -10.23
CA ILE A 102 -28.75 -21.48 -10.94
C ILE A 102 -28.34 -21.48 -12.41
N SER A 103 -27.05 -21.65 -12.70
CA SER A 103 -26.51 -21.71 -14.05
C SER A 103 -27.11 -22.88 -14.85
N ALA A 104 -27.26 -24.05 -14.23
CA ALA A 104 -27.90 -25.22 -14.86
C ALA A 104 -29.37 -24.99 -15.17
N ILE A 105 -30.14 -24.36 -14.25
CA ILE A 105 -31.54 -23.98 -14.47
C ILE A 105 -31.68 -23.04 -15.67
N LEU A 106 -30.71 -22.12 -15.85
CA LEU A 106 -30.70 -21.14 -16.94
C LEU A 106 -30.11 -21.68 -18.25
N GLY A 107 -29.63 -22.93 -18.28
CA GLY A 107 -28.98 -23.51 -19.46
C GLY A 107 -27.58 -22.91 -19.76
N LEU A 108 -26.96 -22.26 -18.79
CA LEU A 108 -25.67 -21.59 -18.93
C LEU A 108 -24.49 -22.44 -18.42
N TYR A 109 -24.76 -23.61 -17.85
CA TYR A 109 -23.77 -24.50 -17.24
C TYR A 109 -23.31 -25.57 -18.22
N ASN A 110 -22.00 -25.66 -18.45
CA ASN A 110 -21.40 -26.71 -19.26
C ASN A 110 -20.99 -27.88 -18.34
N GLN A 111 -21.72 -28.98 -18.41
CA GLN A 111 -21.45 -30.15 -17.57
C GLN A 111 -20.14 -30.87 -17.93
N ALA A 112 -19.71 -30.81 -19.20
CA ALA A 112 -18.50 -31.47 -19.66
C ALA A 112 -17.23 -30.71 -19.20
N VAL A 113 -17.28 -29.35 -19.24
CA VAL A 113 -16.17 -28.48 -18.81
C VAL A 113 -16.75 -27.34 -17.99
N PRO A 114 -16.94 -27.54 -16.68
CA PRO A 114 -17.59 -26.52 -15.80
C PRO A 114 -16.97 -25.14 -15.85
N LEU A 115 -15.64 -25.04 -16.00
CA LEU A 115 -14.91 -23.77 -16.08
C LEU A 115 -15.21 -22.97 -17.36
N ASP A 116 -15.62 -23.64 -18.45
CA ASP A 116 -16.02 -22.97 -19.70
C ASP A 116 -17.48 -22.47 -19.68
N SER A 117 -18.19 -22.70 -18.58
CA SER A 117 -19.54 -22.17 -18.41
C SER A 117 -19.58 -20.66 -18.46
N VAL A 118 -20.65 -20.10 -19.03
CA VAL A 118 -20.91 -18.66 -19.01
C VAL A 118 -20.99 -18.16 -17.56
N LEU A 119 -21.63 -18.98 -16.71
CA LEU A 119 -21.78 -18.74 -15.28
C LEU A 119 -21.42 -20.02 -14.52
N CYS A 120 -20.51 -19.93 -13.56
CA CYS A 120 -20.19 -21.01 -12.61
C CYS A 120 -19.68 -20.43 -11.29
N SER A 121 -19.60 -21.26 -10.25
CA SER A 121 -19.02 -20.88 -8.96
C SER A 121 -17.61 -20.34 -9.15
N GLY A 122 -17.29 -19.22 -8.53
CA GLY A 122 -16.00 -18.53 -8.66
C GLY A 122 -15.87 -17.61 -9.89
N LYS A 123 -16.78 -17.66 -10.86
CA LYS A 123 -16.68 -16.87 -12.10
C LYS A 123 -16.58 -15.37 -11.83
N GLY A 124 -15.60 -14.73 -12.45
CA GLY A 124 -15.31 -13.30 -12.25
C GLY A 124 -14.57 -12.96 -10.97
N GLY A 125 -14.54 -13.89 -10.01
CA GLY A 125 -13.70 -13.82 -8.82
C GLY A 125 -13.75 -12.48 -8.09
N VAL A 126 -12.60 -12.03 -7.64
CA VAL A 126 -12.46 -10.78 -6.88
C VAL A 126 -12.88 -9.54 -7.68
N LEU A 127 -12.66 -9.52 -9.01
CA LEU A 127 -13.04 -8.37 -9.84
C LEU A 127 -14.55 -8.20 -9.88
N ALA A 128 -15.31 -9.29 -10.04
CA ALA A 128 -16.76 -9.26 -9.99
C ALA A 128 -17.27 -8.78 -8.63
N VAL A 129 -16.64 -9.25 -7.54
CA VAL A 129 -17.02 -8.88 -6.17
C VAL A 129 -16.78 -7.39 -5.89
N ILE A 130 -15.68 -6.82 -6.36
CA ILE A 130 -15.43 -5.36 -6.22
C ILE A 130 -16.51 -4.56 -6.96
N ALA A 131 -16.86 -4.95 -8.19
CA ALA A 131 -17.93 -4.31 -8.93
C ALA A 131 -19.31 -4.50 -8.27
N GLY A 132 -19.58 -5.70 -7.74
CA GLY A 132 -20.80 -6.00 -6.99
C GLY A 132 -20.91 -5.21 -5.68
N ALA A 133 -19.80 -5.03 -4.96
CA ALA A 133 -19.76 -4.22 -3.75
C ALA A 133 -20.02 -2.72 -4.04
N LEU A 134 -19.55 -2.21 -5.18
CA LEU A 134 -19.90 -0.88 -5.65
C LEU A 134 -21.40 -0.75 -5.92
N LEU A 135 -22.00 -1.76 -6.56
CA LEU A 135 -23.45 -1.82 -6.78
C LEU A 135 -24.22 -1.82 -5.45
N ILE A 136 -23.80 -2.65 -4.48
CA ILE A 136 -24.38 -2.70 -3.13
C ILE A 136 -24.35 -1.31 -2.50
N ALA A 137 -23.18 -0.65 -2.47
CA ALA A 137 -23.03 0.65 -1.84
C ALA A 137 -23.93 1.72 -2.47
N TYR A 138 -24.11 1.68 -3.79
CA TYR A 138 -24.99 2.60 -4.51
C TYR A 138 -26.47 2.33 -4.22
N VAL A 139 -26.92 1.06 -4.32
CA VAL A 139 -28.32 0.65 -4.11
C VAL A 139 -28.72 0.83 -2.65
N GLU A 140 -27.87 0.46 -1.72
CA GLU A 140 -28.10 0.64 -0.28
C GLU A 140 -28.34 2.11 0.07
N LYS A 141 -27.50 3.02 -0.43
CA LYS A 141 -27.69 4.47 -0.23
C LYS A 141 -29.02 4.95 -0.79
N ALA A 142 -29.40 4.48 -1.98
CA ALA A 142 -30.66 4.87 -2.61
C ALA A 142 -31.87 4.38 -1.77
N ILE A 143 -31.84 3.16 -1.26
CA ILE A 143 -32.90 2.59 -0.43
C ILE A 143 -33.00 3.34 0.91
N ARG A 144 -31.87 3.64 1.56
CA ARG A 144 -31.84 4.35 2.85
C ARG A 144 -32.50 5.74 2.80
N VAL A 145 -32.43 6.45 1.66
CA VAL A 145 -33.07 7.76 1.51
C VAL A 145 -34.59 7.70 1.70
N GLY A 146 -35.22 6.61 1.27
CA GLY A 146 -36.68 6.43 1.38
C GLY A 146 -37.14 5.58 2.57
N MET A 147 -36.20 4.98 3.34
CA MET A 147 -36.52 4.02 4.38
C MET A 147 -36.80 4.69 5.73
N PRO A 148 -37.95 4.41 6.39
CA PRO A 148 -38.20 4.88 7.75
C PRO A 148 -37.18 4.34 8.75
N LYS A 149 -36.64 5.18 9.64
CA LYS A 149 -35.61 4.82 10.62
C LYS A 149 -35.96 3.60 11.50
N SER A 150 -37.24 3.39 11.80
CA SER A 150 -37.73 2.29 12.62
C SER A 150 -37.54 0.90 12.01
N VAL A 151 -37.45 0.81 10.69
CA VAL A 151 -37.35 -0.45 9.93
C VAL A 151 -36.08 -0.55 9.06
N ASP A 152 -35.28 0.51 9.03
CA ASP A 152 -34.07 0.62 8.18
C ASP A 152 -33.09 -0.53 8.42
N VAL A 153 -32.82 -0.87 9.67
CA VAL A 153 -31.87 -1.93 10.05
C VAL A 153 -32.26 -3.31 9.50
N ILE A 154 -33.55 -3.56 9.30
CA ILE A 154 -34.07 -4.86 8.84
C ILE A 154 -34.27 -4.86 7.31
N PHE A 155 -35.00 -3.88 6.80
CA PHE A 155 -35.44 -3.92 5.40
C PHE A 155 -34.40 -3.38 4.41
N THR A 156 -33.57 -2.42 4.79
CA THR A 156 -32.54 -1.91 3.88
C THR A 156 -31.54 -2.99 3.47
N PRO A 157 -30.90 -3.76 4.37
CA PRO A 157 -30.02 -4.86 3.99
C PRO A 157 -30.72 -5.93 3.16
N LEU A 158 -31.94 -6.32 3.57
CA LEU A 158 -32.73 -7.36 2.87
C LEU A 158 -33.01 -6.95 1.42
N ILE A 159 -33.59 -5.76 1.22
CA ILE A 159 -33.95 -5.28 -0.13
C ILE A 159 -32.69 -5.05 -0.96
N THR A 160 -31.64 -4.48 -0.36
CA THR A 160 -30.34 -4.27 -1.06
C THR A 160 -29.80 -5.59 -1.60
N MET A 161 -29.76 -6.65 -0.76
CA MET A 161 -29.24 -7.94 -1.21
C MET A 161 -30.11 -8.57 -2.29
N LEU A 162 -31.44 -8.58 -2.14
CA LEU A 162 -32.36 -9.13 -3.15
C LEU A 162 -32.25 -8.41 -4.49
N VAL A 163 -32.14 -7.08 -4.47
CA VAL A 163 -32.02 -6.27 -5.68
C VAL A 163 -30.64 -6.42 -6.33
N CYS A 164 -29.55 -6.53 -5.53
CA CYS A 164 -28.20 -6.57 -6.07
C CYS A 164 -27.74 -7.97 -6.50
N VAL A 165 -28.13 -9.03 -5.80
CA VAL A 165 -27.65 -10.40 -6.07
C VAL A 165 -28.09 -10.90 -7.44
N ILE A 166 -29.33 -10.58 -7.86
CA ILE A 166 -29.85 -11.03 -9.16
C ILE A 166 -29.02 -10.46 -10.32
N PRO A 167 -28.88 -9.14 -10.50
CA PRO A 167 -28.05 -8.60 -11.58
C PRO A 167 -26.56 -8.94 -11.39
N TYR A 168 -26.10 -9.12 -10.17
CA TYR A 168 -24.74 -9.57 -9.91
C TYR A 168 -24.45 -10.93 -10.52
N ILE A 169 -25.30 -11.92 -10.25
CA ILE A 169 -25.14 -13.29 -10.76
C ILE A 169 -25.33 -13.33 -12.29
N LEU A 170 -26.34 -12.64 -12.81
CA LEU A 170 -26.71 -12.76 -14.23
C LEU A 170 -25.82 -11.95 -15.17
N PHE A 171 -25.27 -10.83 -14.71
CA PHE A 171 -24.53 -9.91 -15.58
C PHE A 171 -23.10 -9.64 -15.09
N ILE A 172 -22.92 -9.31 -13.80
CA ILE A 172 -21.61 -8.88 -13.31
C ILE A 172 -20.64 -10.07 -13.27
N MET A 173 -21.04 -11.22 -12.72
CA MET A 173 -20.17 -12.40 -12.66
C MET A 173 -19.74 -12.87 -14.07
N PRO A 174 -20.62 -13.07 -15.06
CA PRO A 174 -20.21 -13.45 -16.41
C PRO A 174 -19.32 -12.40 -17.08
N LEU A 175 -19.67 -11.11 -17.00
CA LEU A 175 -18.91 -10.02 -17.60
C LEU A 175 -17.47 -9.99 -17.07
N PHE A 176 -17.32 -10.00 -15.76
CA PHE A 176 -15.99 -10.00 -15.14
C PHE A 176 -15.29 -11.35 -15.27
N GLY A 177 -16.02 -12.44 -15.44
CA GLY A 177 -15.47 -13.74 -15.83
C GLY A 177 -14.75 -13.68 -17.17
N TYR A 178 -15.37 -13.14 -18.19
CA TYR A 178 -14.72 -12.92 -19.49
C TYR A 178 -13.56 -11.93 -19.38
N ALA A 179 -13.68 -10.86 -18.60
CA ALA A 179 -12.60 -9.92 -18.36
C ALA A 179 -11.40 -10.61 -17.68
N SER A 180 -11.64 -11.44 -16.65
CA SER A 180 -10.61 -12.23 -15.98
C SER A 180 -9.91 -13.20 -16.92
N SER A 181 -10.67 -13.95 -17.71
CA SER A 181 -10.11 -14.85 -18.71
C SER A 181 -9.30 -14.10 -19.78
N GLY A 182 -9.74 -12.90 -20.19
CA GLY A 182 -9.00 -12.01 -21.08
C GLY A 182 -7.65 -11.56 -20.50
N VAL A 183 -7.64 -11.19 -19.23
CA VAL A 183 -6.40 -10.84 -18.50
C VAL A 183 -5.45 -12.04 -18.45
N VAL A 184 -5.94 -13.23 -18.08
CA VAL A 184 -5.12 -14.46 -18.05
C VAL A 184 -4.58 -14.81 -19.43
N TRP A 185 -5.41 -14.67 -20.49
CA TRP A 185 -4.98 -14.89 -21.87
C TRP A 185 -3.84 -13.92 -22.27
N LEU A 186 -3.96 -12.63 -21.95
CA LEU A 186 -2.94 -11.61 -22.24
C LEU A 186 -1.61 -11.93 -21.54
N PHE A 187 -1.66 -12.21 -20.24
CA PHE A 187 -0.46 -12.57 -19.46
C PHE A 187 0.07 -13.95 -19.88
N GLY A 188 -0.79 -14.90 -20.23
CA GLY A 188 -0.40 -16.21 -20.74
C GLY A 188 0.42 -16.10 -22.03
N ARG A 189 0.00 -15.21 -22.95
CA ARG A 189 0.77 -14.95 -24.18
C ARG A 189 2.17 -14.41 -23.90
N ALA A 190 2.35 -13.64 -22.85
CA ALA A 190 3.62 -13.06 -22.47
C ALA A 190 4.45 -13.99 -21.56
N CYS A 191 3.86 -14.44 -20.44
CA CYS A 191 4.57 -15.15 -19.38
C CYS A 191 4.64 -16.67 -19.59
N LEU A 192 3.64 -17.28 -20.24
CA LEU A 192 3.54 -18.71 -20.54
C LEU A 192 3.75 -19.04 -22.03
N SER A 193 4.26 -18.08 -22.81
CA SER A 193 4.58 -18.27 -24.23
C SER A 193 5.51 -19.48 -24.43
N GLU A 194 5.28 -20.27 -25.48
CA GLU A 194 6.22 -21.32 -25.89
C GLU A 194 7.55 -20.74 -26.36
N ASN A 195 7.53 -19.51 -26.87
CA ASN A 195 8.74 -18.82 -27.30
C ASN A 195 9.55 -18.34 -26.09
N ILE A 196 10.72 -18.95 -25.90
CA ILE A 196 11.68 -18.67 -24.82
C ILE A 196 12.06 -17.19 -24.78
N LEU A 197 12.25 -16.54 -25.93
CA LEU A 197 12.63 -15.14 -26.01
C LEU A 197 11.53 -14.22 -25.51
N VAL A 198 10.27 -14.49 -25.88
CA VAL A 198 9.10 -13.72 -25.41
C VAL A 198 8.99 -13.84 -23.89
N ARG A 199 9.14 -15.02 -23.30
CA ARG A 199 9.12 -15.21 -21.86
C ARG A 199 10.24 -14.44 -21.15
N ALA A 200 11.47 -14.57 -21.65
CA ALA A 200 12.61 -13.86 -21.07
C ALA A 200 12.44 -12.34 -21.08
N VAL A 201 12.05 -11.78 -22.22
CA VAL A 201 11.83 -10.34 -22.38
C VAL A 201 10.68 -9.86 -21.51
N SER A 202 9.57 -10.60 -21.46
CA SER A 202 8.42 -10.26 -20.59
C SER A 202 8.80 -10.23 -19.12
N GLY A 203 9.55 -11.24 -18.65
CA GLY A 203 10.04 -11.28 -17.26
C GLY A 203 11.01 -10.16 -16.93
N TYR A 204 11.92 -9.87 -17.89
CA TYR A 204 12.86 -8.75 -17.73
C TYR A 204 12.12 -7.42 -17.58
N ILE A 205 11.20 -7.12 -18.49
CA ILE A 205 10.43 -5.87 -18.48
C ILE A 205 9.58 -5.77 -17.23
N ALA A 206 8.88 -6.85 -16.85
CA ALA A 206 8.04 -6.85 -15.67
C ALA A 206 8.82 -6.50 -14.40
N ALA A 207 9.96 -7.15 -14.15
CA ALA A 207 10.79 -6.89 -12.98
C ALA A 207 11.45 -5.50 -13.03
N ALA A 208 11.96 -5.08 -14.18
CA ALA A 208 12.65 -3.80 -14.35
C ALA A 208 11.72 -2.60 -14.15
N LEU A 209 10.47 -2.69 -14.59
CA LEU A 209 9.47 -1.61 -14.48
C LEU A 209 8.68 -1.63 -13.18
N PHE A 210 8.83 -2.65 -12.34
CA PHE A 210 8.04 -2.75 -11.11
C PHE A 210 8.38 -1.65 -10.09
N LEU A 211 9.65 -1.28 -9.94
CA LEU A 211 10.06 -0.24 -8.98
C LEU A 211 9.41 1.12 -9.21
N PRO A 212 9.30 1.66 -10.43
CA PRO A 212 8.52 2.86 -10.71
C PRO A 212 7.06 2.76 -10.26
N LEU A 213 6.43 1.58 -10.37
CA LEU A 213 5.07 1.35 -9.87
C LEU A 213 5.02 1.36 -8.34
N VAL A 214 6.06 0.81 -7.67
CA VAL A 214 6.19 0.86 -6.21
C VAL A 214 6.34 2.30 -5.73
N ALA A 215 7.25 3.07 -6.33
CA ALA A 215 7.46 4.47 -5.97
C ALA A 215 6.22 5.35 -6.19
N ALA A 216 5.40 5.01 -7.18
CA ALA A 216 4.12 5.67 -7.44
C ALA A 216 2.96 5.17 -6.55
N GLY A 217 3.19 4.20 -5.65
CA GLY A 217 2.15 3.59 -4.79
C GLY A 217 1.12 2.75 -5.55
N MET A 218 1.38 2.42 -6.83
CA MET A 218 0.42 1.71 -7.69
C MET A 218 0.58 0.18 -7.67
N HIS A 219 1.66 -0.35 -7.09
CA HIS A 219 1.98 -1.79 -7.08
C HIS A 219 0.93 -2.64 -6.36
N HIS A 220 0.23 -2.11 -5.36
CA HIS A 220 -0.86 -2.80 -4.68
C HIS A 220 -2.05 -3.08 -5.63
N GLY A 221 -2.23 -2.28 -6.67
CA GLY A 221 -3.23 -2.53 -7.72
C GLY A 221 -3.00 -3.83 -8.50
N LEU A 222 -1.75 -4.33 -8.54
CA LEU A 222 -1.41 -5.60 -9.19
C LEU A 222 -1.90 -6.82 -8.40
N VAL A 223 -2.26 -6.66 -7.14
CA VAL A 223 -2.82 -7.75 -6.31
C VAL A 223 -4.10 -8.32 -6.92
N ALA A 224 -4.91 -7.49 -7.58
CA ALA A 224 -6.07 -7.97 -8.32
C ALA A 224 -5.68 -8.93 -9.45
N LEU A 225 -4.56 -8.67 -10.15
CA LEU A 225 -4.06 -9.56 -11.22
C LEU A 225 -3.54 -10.90 -10.65
N TYR A 226 -2.87 -10.85 -9.49
CA TYR A 226 -2.47 -12.09 -8.80
C TYR A 226 -3.67 -12.92 -8.39
N SER A 227 -4.73 -12.26 -7.86
CA SER A 227 -5.97 -12.92 -7.47
C SER A 227 -6.64 -13.59 -8.66
N VAL A 228 -6.68 -12.92 -9.82
CA VAL A 228 -7.24 -13.47 -11.07
C VAL A 228 -6.43 -14.68 -11.52
N GLN A 229 -5.08 -14.60 -11.56
CA GLN A 229 -4.25 -15.73 -11.92
C GLN A 229 -4.46 -16.93 -10.98
N LEU A 230 -4.52 -16.67 -9.67
CA LEU A 230 -4.74 -17.73 -8.68
C LEU A 230 -6.09 -18.42 -8.87
N GLN A 231 -7.16 -17.67 -9.17
CA GLN A 231 -8.50 -18.21 -9.37
C GLN A 231 -8.66 -18.97 -10.68
N GLU A 232 -8.08 -18.46 -11.77
CA GLU A 232 -8.23 -19.04 -13.11
C GLU A 232 -7.22 -20.16 -13.41
N LEU A 233 -5.99 -20.03 -12.90
CA LEU A 233 -4.89 -20.97 -13.17
C LEU A 233 -4.56 -21.89 -11.99
N GLY A 234 -4.97 -21.54 -10.76
CA GLY A 234 -4.56 -22.20 -9.53
C GLY A 234 -3.16 -21.81 -9.03
N PHE A 235 -2.47 -20.89 -9.72
CA PHE A 235 -1.15 -20.39 -9.36
C PHE A 235 -0.90 -18.98 -9.93
N VAL A 236 0.13 -18.30 -9.40
CA VAL A 236 0.52 -16.96 -9.83
C VAL A 236 1.89 -17.00 -10.49
N THR A 237 1.99 -16.57 -11.74
CA THR A 237 3.24 -16.49 -12.51
C THR A 237 3.89 -15.12 -12.46
N LEU A 238 3.09 -14.06 -12.35
CA LEU A 238 3.57 -12.68 -12.40
C LEU A 238 4.33 -12.28 -11.12
N TYR A 239 3.81 -12.66 -9.95
CA TYR A 239 4.39 -12.29 -8.66
C TYR A 239 5.86 -12.70 -8.49
N PRO A 240 6.29 -13.96 -8.82
CA PRO A 240 7.70 -14.33 -8.69
C PRO A 240 8.65 -13.43 -9.49
N ALA A 241 8.25 -13.00 -10.70
CA ALA A 241 9.07 -12.11 -11.52
C ALA A 241 9.14 -10.70 -10.92
N LEU A 242 8.03 -10.16 -10.43
CA LEU A 242 7.99 -8.83 -9.81
C LEU A 242 8.74 -8.78 -8.47
N ALA A 243 8.77 -9.91 -7.73
CA ALA A 243 9.53 -10.03 -6.49
C ALA A 243 11.06 -9.81 -6.70
N MET A 244 11.57 -10.03 -7.91
CA MET A 244 12.97 -9.77 -8.26
C MET A 244 13.37 -8.30 -8.16
N ALA A 245 12.39 -7.39 -8.26
CA ALA A 245 12.64 -5.95 -8.11
C ALA A 245 13.23 -5.60 -6.74
N GLY A 246 12.72 -6.22 -5.65
CA GLY A 246 13.29 -6.08 -4.31
C GLY A 246 14.73 -6.60 -4.22
N ALA A 247 15.04 -7.71 -4.90
CA ALA A 247 16.38 -8.24 -4.96
C ALA A 247 17.35 -7.30 -5.70
N GLY A 248 16.93 -6.69 -6.82
CA GLY A 248 17.72 -5.68 -7.49
C GLY A 248 18.06 -4.48 -6.59
N GLN A 249 17.15 -4.08 -5.70
CA GLN A 249 17.39 -3.03 -4.71
C GLN A 249 18.47 -3.40 -3.70
N VAL A 250 18.45 -4.64 -3.20
CA VAL A 250 19.50 -5.15 -2.30
C VAL A 250 20.86 -5.12 -3.00
N GLY A 251 20.91 -5.59 -4.26
CA GLY A 251 22.14 -5.54 -5.05
C GLY A 251 22.68 -4.11 -5.23
N ALA A 252 21.81 -3.17 -5.60
CA ALA A 252 22.17 -1.76 -5.74
C ALA A 252 22.66 -1.15 -4.41
N ALA A 253 21.99 -1.46 -3.30
CA ALA A 253 22.39 -1.00 -1.97
C ALA A 253 23.77 -1.52 -1.55
N LEU A 254 24.11 -2.78 -1.86
CA LEU A 254 25.45 -3.33 -1.63
C LEU A 254 26.53 -2.61 -2.44
N ALA A 255 26.26 -2.27 -3.71
CA ALA A 255 27.17 -1.47 -4.53
C ALA A 255 27.38 -0.07 -3.95
N LEU A 256 26.29 0.57 -3.53
CA LEU A 256 26.33 1.88 -2.88
C LEU A 256 27.08 1.84 -1.55
N TRP A 257 26.87 0.80 -0.74
CA TRP A 257 27.59 0.63 0.53
C TRP A 257 29.11 0.56 0.33
N LYS A 258 29.57 -0.23 -0.67
CA LYS A 258 30.98 -0.30 -1.04
C LYS A 258 31.52 1.09 -1.45
N LYS A 259 30.78 1.83 -2.28
CA LYS A 259 31.19 3.18 -2.75
C LYS A 259 31.15 4.21 -1.63
N ALA A 260 30.11 4.22 -0.79
CA ALA A 260 30.00 5.09 0.37
C ALA A 260 31.15 4.88 1.35
N LYS A 261 31.53 3.61 1.60
CA LYS A 261 32.67 3.27 2.45
C LYS A 261 33.98 3.81 1.91
N LYS A 262 34.20 3.74 0.59
CA LYS A 262 35.38 4.33 -0.07
C LYS A 262 35.37 5.85 -0.04
N ALA A 263 34.21 6.48 -0.20
CA ALA A 263 34.03 7.94 -0.13
C ALA A 263 34.04 8.50 1.29
N GLY A 264 34.11 7.65 2.34
CA GLY A 264 34.11 8.08 3.73
C GLY A 264 32.73 8.52 4.26
N ASN A 265 31.64 8.28 3.49
CA ASN A 265 30.28 8.65 3.88
C ASN A 265 29.71 7.63 4.90
N LYS A 266 29.96 7.90 6.20
CA LYS A 266 29.55 7.02 7.30
C LYS A 266 28.03 6.97 7.50
N ASP A 267 27.35 8.08 7.25
CA ASP A 267 25.91 8.20 7.47
C ASP A 267 25.14 7.33 6.46
N LEU A 268 25.51 7.42 5.19
CA LEU A 268 24.93 6.55 4.16
C LEU A 268 25.25 5.06 4.44
N CYS A 269 26.44 4.74 4.90
CA CYS A 269 26.81 3.38 5.31
C CYS A 269 25.91 2.86 6.44
N ALA A 270 25.61 3.68 7.44
CA ALA A 270 24.74 3.33 8.55
C ALA A 270 23.29 3.11 8.10
N VAL A 271 22.76 3.99 7.27
CA VAL A 271 21.41 3.87 6.70
C VAL A 271 21.27 2.57 5.87
N ILE A 272 22.23 2.28 4.99
CA ILE A 272 22.22 1.07 4.18
C ILE A 272 22.30 -0.17 5.07
N ALA A 273 23.21 -0.19 6.05
CA ALA A 273 23.38 -1.33 6.95
C ALA A 273 22.10 -1.63 7.76
N GLY A 274 21.38 -0.60 8.19
CA GLY A 274 20.10 -0.74 8.89
C GLY A 274 18.97 -1.25 7.98
N ALA A 275 18.96 -0.88 6.69
CA ALA A 275 17.90 -1.24 5.76
C ALA A 275 18.11 -2.61 5.07
N LEU A 276 19.36 -3.08 4.93
CA LEU A 276 19.70 -4.33 4.22
C LEU A 276 19.02 -5.58 4.78
N PRO A 277 18.96 -5.82 6.11
CA PRO A 277 18.29 -7.01 6.64
C PRO A 277 16.82 -7.10 6.22
N ALA A 278 16.09 -5.99 6.29
CA ALA A 278 14.71 -5.92 5.83
C ALA A 278 14.60 -6.21 4.33
N GLY A 279 15.49 -5.66 3.52
CA GLY A 279 15.55 -5.90 2.08
C GLY A 279 15.79 -7.37 1.72
N PHE A 280 16.71 -8.06 2.39
CA PHE A 280 16.94 -9.50 2.20
C PHE A 280 15.71 -10.33 2.56
N LEU A 281 14.99 -9.96 3.61
CA LEU A 281 13.75 -10.63 4.02
C LEU A 281 12.55 -10.32 3.10
N GLY A 282 12.68 -9.32 2.22
CA GLY A 282 11.67 -8.99 1.22
C GLY A 282 10.84 -7.76 1.51
N VAL A 283 11.28 -6.92 2.46
CA VAL A 283 10.71 -5.61 2.75
C VAL A 283 11.62 -4.55 2.10
N GLY A 284 11.24 -4.10 0.90
CA GLY A 284 12.07 -3.24 0.06
C GLY A 284 12.00 -1.75 0.38
N GLU A 285 10.98 -1.29 1.07
CA GLU A 285 10.67 0.12 1.32
C GLU A 285 11.83 0.89 1.99
N PRO A 286 12.51 0.36 3.01
CA PRO A 286 13.65 1.05 3.63
C PRO A 286 14.80 1.30 2.65
N LEU A 287 15.06 0.36 1.73
CA LEU A 287 16.08 0.52 0.70
C LEU A 287 15.63 1.45 -0.42
N ILE A 288 14.35 1.41 -0.80
CA ILE A 288 13.78 2.28 -1.82
C ILE A 288 13.83 3.73 -1.36
N TYR A 289 13.15 4.02 -0.25
CA TYR A 289 12.94 5.41 0.18
C TYR A 289 14.14 5.99 0.95
N GLY A 290 14.87 5.15 1.69
CA GLY A 290 16.04 5.59 2.46
C GLY A 290 17.35 5.65 1.67
N VAL A 291 17.47 4.90 0.54
CA VAL A 291 18.76 4.74 -0.15
C VAL A 291 18.68 5.06 -1.64
N THR A 292 17.92 4.25 -2.41
CA THR A 292 18.10 4.28 -3.88
C THR A 292 17.29 5.37 -4.57
N LEU A 293 16.08 5.66 -4.12
CA LEU A 293 15.21 6.70 -4.69
C LEU A 293 15.76 8.11 -4.45
N PRO A 294 16.25 8.48 -3.24
CA PRO A 294 16.88 9.78 -3.02
C PRO A 294 18.09 10.02 -3.90
N LEU A 295 18.88 8.97 -4.19
CA LEU A 295 20.05 9.05 -5.06
C LEU A 295 19.69 9.02 -6.56
N GLY A 296 18.45 8.76 -6.93
CA GLY A 296 17.89 8.80 -8.28
C GLY A 296 18.40 7.68 -9.20
N LYS A 297 19.60 7.78 -9.75
CA LYS A 297 20.17 6.79 -10.68
C LYS A 297 20.20 5.35 -10.11
N PRO A 298 20.60 5.11 -8.85
CA PRO A 298 20.60 3.77 -8.26
C PRO A 298 19.24 3.10 -8.24
N PHE A 299 18.16 3.85 -8.11
CA PHE A 299 16.80 3.34 -8.19
C PHE A 299 16.50 2.71 -9.57
N LEU A 300 16.92 3.36 -10.66
CA LEU A 300 16.75 2.84 -12.02
C LEU A 300 17.67 1.66 -12.30
N THR A 301 18.95 1.74 -11.88
CA THR A 301 19.91 0.65 -12.09
C THR A 301 19.56 -0.60 -11.31
N ALA A 302 18.93 -0.48 -10.13
CA ALA A 302 18.37 -1.59 -9.38
C ALA A 302 17.28 -2.32 -10.18
N GLY A 303 16.35 -1.57 -10.79
CA GLY A 303 15.30 -2.14 -11.65
C GLY A 303 15.87 -2.88 -12.86
N LEU A 304 16.82 -2.25 -13.56
CA LEU A 304 17.47 -2.89 -14.71
C LEU A 304 18.21 -4.19 -14.32
N GLY A 305 18.84 -4.22 -13.15
CA GLY A 305 19.48 -5.42 -12.61
C GLY A 305 18.49 -6.51 -12.22
N ALA A 306 17.37 -6.12 -11.64
CA ALA A 306 16.28 -7.03 -11.28
C ALA A 306 15.69 -7.73 -12.51
N GLY A 307 15.69 -7.06 -13.67
CA GLY A 307 15.19 -7.60 -14.93
C GLY A 307 15.80 -8.96 -15.29
N PHE A 308 17.08 -9.20 -15.02
CA PHE A 308 17.74 -10.48 -15.32
C PHE A 308 17.14 -11.63 -14.48
N GLY A 309 16.88 -11.39 -13.19
CA GLY A 309 16.19 -12.39 -12.36
C GLY A 309 14.76 -12.61 -12.80
N GLY A 310 14.04 -11.55 -13.18
CA GLY A 310 12.69 -11.65 -13.75
C GLY A 310 12.66 -12.47 -15.04
N ALA A 311 13.64 -12.28 -15.94
CA ALA A 311 13.80 -13.10 -17.12
C ALA A 311 14.04 -14.57 -16.76
N PHE A 312 14.92 -14.83 -15.80
CA PHE A 312 15.22 -16.20 -15.34
C PHE A 312 14.00 -16.88 -14.72
N ILE A 313 13.20 -16.18 -13.92
CA ILE A 313 11.92 -16.68 -13.37
C ILE A 313 10.97 -17.15 -14.49
N MET A 314 10.80 -16.31 -15.52
CA MET A 314 9.90 -16.64 -16.63
C MET A 314 10.46 -17.78 -17.50
N LEU A 315 11.78 -17.86 -17.68
CA LEU A 315 12.43 -18.95 -18.39
C LEU A 315 12.25 -20.31 -17.68
N THR A 316 12.35 -20.29 -16.36
CA THR A 316 12.28 -21.50 -15.52
C THR A 316 10.85 -21.84 -15.09
N GLN A 317 9.89 -20.98 -15.44
CA GLN A 317 8.46 -21.13 -15.14
C GLN A 317 8.18 -21.34 -13.64
N VAL A 318 8.90 -20.61 -12.78
CA VAL A 318 8.60 -20.54 -11.36
C VAL A 318 7.25 -19.88 -11.17
N ALA A 319 6.41 -20.49 -10.35
CA ALA A 319 5.10 -19.96 -9.99
C ALA A 319 4.89 -20.06 -8.47
N SER A 320 4.03 -19.21 -7.95
CA SER A 320 3.69 -19.19 -6.53
C SER A 320 2.25 -19.64 -6.29
N THR A 321 1.98 -20.18 -5.11
CA THR A 321 0.63 -20.55 -4.66
C THR A 321 -0.12 -19.39 -4.03
N THR A 322 0.57 -18.27 -3.77
CA THR A 322 0.03 -17.03 -3.22
C THR A 322 1.04 -15.91 -3.46
N TRP A 323 0.82 -14.74 -2.88
CA TRP A 323 1.74 -13.61 -2.87
C TRP A 323 1.97 -13.11 -1.43
N GLY A 324 3.07 -12.40 -1.22
CA GLY A 324 3.47 -11.92 0.11
C GLY A 324 4.78 -11.12 0.05
N PRO A 325 5.66 -11.24 1.06
CA PRO A 325 6.97 -10.61 1.02
C PRO A 325 7.82 -11.18 -0.11
N SER A 326 8.60 -10.35 -0.76
CA SER A 326 9.63 -10.75 -1.73
C SER A 326 10.87 -11.32 -1.01
N GLY A 327 12.02 -11.34 -1.64
CA GLY A 327 13.26 -11.75 -0.99
C GLY A 327 13.25 -13.21 -0.50
N LEU A 328 14.01 -13.49 0.55
CA LEU A 328 14.17 -14.85 1.07
C LEU A 328 12.87 -15.46 1.59
N LEU A 329 12.01 -14.67 2.22
CA LEU A 329 10.72 -15.16 2.72
C LEU A 329 9.77 -15.54 1.57
N GLY A 330 9.89 -14.92 0.41
CA GLY A 330 9.13 -15.28 -0.78
C GLY A 330 9.37 -16.71 -1.25
N ALA A 331 10.53 -17.31 -0.95
CA ALA A 331 10.84 -18.68 -1.35
C ALA A 331 9.79 -19.71 -0.87
N PHE A 332 9.21 -19.49 0.31
CA PHE A 332 8.24 -20.41 0.90
C PHE A 332 6.92 -20.52 0.12
N VAL A 333 6.57 -19.51 -0.67
CA VAL A 333 5.35 -19.51 -1.49
C VAL A 333 5.57 -19.92 -2.94
N MET A 334 6.83 -20.15 -3.37
CA MET A 334 7.21 -20.56 -4.73
C MET A 334 7.09 -22.08 -4.93
N THR A 335 5.88 -22.59 -4.79
CA THR A 335 5.64 -24.05 -4.73
C THR A 335 4.85 -24.61 -5.90
N ALA A 336 4.37 -23.77 -6.83
CA ALA A 336 3.48 -24.18 -7.92
C ALA A 336 4.15 -24.28 -9.30
N GLY A 337 5.46 -24.04 -9.41
CA GLY A 337 6.18 -24.04 -10.70
C GLY A 337 6.36 -25.43 -11.31
N GLN A 338 6.74 -25.45 -12.59
CA GLN A 338 7.05 -26.70 -13.29
C GLN A 338 8.19 -27.48 -12.61
N GLY A 339 8.00 -28.78 -12.44
CA GLY A 339 8.99 -29.68 -11.81
C GLY A 339 8.89 -29.75 -10.28
N GLY A 340 7.81 -29.21 -9.72
CA GLY A 340 7.47 -29.33 -8.31
C GLY A 340 8.08 -28.24 -7.42
N PRO A 341 7.68 -28.22 -6.14
CA PRO A 341 8.04 -27.16 -5.20
C PRO A 341 9.53 -26.98 -4.99
N GLY A 342 10.29 -28.09 -4.78
CA GLY A 342 11.73 -28.01 -4.53
C GLY A 342 12.51 -27.35 -5.65
N ARG A 343 12.18 -27.67 -6.91
CA ARG A 343 12.78 -27.04 -8.09
C ARG A 343 12.40 -25.55 -8.19
N SER A 344 11.14 -25.23 -7.94
CA SER A 344 10.65 -23.85 -7.98
C SER A 344 11.33 -22.97 -6.94
N ILE A 345 11.48 -23.46 -5.70
CA ILE A 345 12.19 -22.77 -4.62
C ILE A 345 13.67 -22.57 -5.00
N LEU A 346 14.34 -23.62 -5.50
CA LEU A 346 15.74 -23.53 -5.92
C LEU A 346 15.92 -22.47 -7.02
N PHE A 347 15.09 -22.49 -8.05
CA PHE A 347 15.19 -21.53 -9.15
C PHE A 347 14.82 -20.11 -8.70
N TYR A 348 13.88 -19.96 -7.78
CA TYR A 348 13.60 -18.65 -7.19
C TYR A 348 14.82 -18.08 -6.43
N LEU A 349 15.49 -18.89 -5.61
CA LEU A 349 16.71 -18.50 -4.90
C LEU A 349 17.85 -18.14 -5.87
N LEU A 350 18.01 -18.90 -6.96
CA LEU A 350 18.97 -18.56 -8.01
C LEU A 350 18.61 -17.23 -8.69
N ALA A 351 17.32 -16.98 -8.96
CA ALA A 351 16.85 -15.72 -9.52
C ALA A 351 17.13 -14.53 -8.60
N LEU A 352 16.97 -14.70 -7.27
CA LEU A 352 17.36 -13.68 -6.29
C LEU A 352 18.85 -13.35 -6.41
N ILE A 353 19.72 -14.36 -6.47
CA ILE A 353 21.16 -14.17 -6.64
C ILE A 353 21.46 -13.43 -7.94
N ILE A 354 20.83 -13.84 -9.05
CA ILE A 354 20.98 -13.17 -10.35
C ILE A 354 20.59 -11.68 -10.23
N SER A 355 19.47 -11.39 -9.55
CA SER A 355 19.00 -10.00 -9.34
C SER A 355 19.92 -9.20 -8.41
N TYR A 356 20.45 -9.83 -7.34
CA TYR A 356 21.43 -9.19 -6.45
C TYR A 356 22.70 -8.82 -7.22
N VAL A 357 23.23 -9.76 -7.99
CA VAL A 357 24.44 -9.54 -8.81
C VAL A 357 24.17 -8.50 -9.91
N GLY A 358 23.03 -8.62 -10.61
CA GLY A 358 22.63 -7.65 -11.65
C GLY A 358 22.49 -6.23 -11.12
N GLY A 359 21.76 -6.07 -10.01
CA GLY A 359 21.59 -4.77 -9.34
C GLY A 359 22.92 -4.20 -8.86
N TYR A 360 23.80 -5.04 -8.28
CA TYR A 360 25.14 -4.64 -7.86
C TYR A 360 25.99 -4.18 -9.05
N LEU A 361 26.16 -5.01 -10.08
CA LEU A 361 27.04 -4.71 -11.20
C LEU A 361 26.62 -3.48 -11.99
N ILE A 362 25.32 -3.36 -12.31
CA ILE A 362 24.81 -2.22 -13.05
C ILE A 362 24.94 -0.93 -12.22
N THR A 363 24.63 -0.98 -10.92
CA THR A 363 24.79 0.19 -10.06
C THR A 363 26.27 0.54 -9.87
N ASP A 364 27.15 -0.44 -9.69
CA ASP A 364 28.60 -0.20 -9.57
C ASP A 364 29.18 0.43 -10.84
N ALA A 365 28.72 0.01 -12.04
CA ALA A 365 29.18 0.55 -13.32
C ALA A 365 28.65 1.96 -13.62
N PHE A 366 27.37 2.23 -13.35
CA PHE A 366 26.72 3.47 -13.79
C PHE A 366 26.64 4.58 -12.74
N TYR A 367 26.91 4.28 -11.47
CA TYR A 367 26.91 5.28 -10.39
C TYR A 367 28.33 5.58 -9.90
N LYS A 368 28.79 6.84 -10.03
CA LYS A 368 30.15 7.25 -9.71
C LYS A 368 30.33 7.58 -8.21
N GLU A 369 31.49 7.25 -7.65
CA GLU A 369 31.86 7.56 -6.26
C GLU A 369 31.88 9.08 -5.97
N SER A 370 32.28 9.90 -6.96
CA SER A 370 32.29 11.35 -6.82
C SER A 370 30.96 11.98 -6.47
N SER A 371 29.84 11.31 -6.80
CA SER A 371 28.50 11.76 -6.41
C SER A 371 28.23 11.59 -4.92
N LEU A 372 28.89 10.63 -4.25
CA LEU A 372 28.75 10.37 -2.82
C LEU A 372 29.70 11.20 -1.95
N ALA A 373 30.87 11.56 -2.49
CA ALA A 373 31.83 12.43 -1.82
C ALA A 373 31.30 13.87 -1.67
N PHE A 374 30.56 14.35 -2.68
CA PHE A 374 29.94 15.68 -2.64
C PHE A 374 28.84 15.79 -1.56
N GLU A 375 28.11 14.72 -1.30
CA GLU A 375 27.10 14.68 -0.21
C GLU A 375 27.75 14.55 1.17
N ALA A 376 28.95 13.96 1.28
CA ALA A 376 29.68 13.82 2.54
C ALA A 376 30.36 15.11 3.03
N GLU A 377 30.60 16.09 2.14
CA GLU A 377 31.16 17.39 2.48
C GLU A 377 30.14 18.39 3.03
N ILE A 378 28.83 18.07 2.93
CA ILE A 378 27.77 18.89 3.53
C ILE A 378 27.34 18.21 4.84
N PRO A 379 27.65 18.78 6.02
CA PRO A 379 27.14 18.27 7.29
C PRO A 379 25.62 18.05 7.20
N ALA A 380 25.11 16.96 7.78
CA ALA A 380 23.68 16.62 7.73
C ALA A 380 22.79 17.79 8.19
N GLU A 381 23.26 18.59 9.15
CA GLU A 381 22.64 19.83 9.58
C GLU A 381 22.62 20.92 8.48
N GLU A 382 23.65 21.01 7.66
CA GLU A 382 23.76 22.02 6.62
C GLU A 382 22.94 21.63 5.37
N SER A 383 22.88 20.34 5.07
CA SER A 383 21.99 19.80 4.03
C SER A 383 20.50 19.93 4.39
N ALA A 384 20.16 19.69 5.66
CA ALA A 384 18.81 19.94 6.18
C ALA A 384 18.47 21.44 6.16
N ARG A 385 19.42 22.30 6.55
CA ARG A 385 19.28 23.77 6.47
C ARG A 385 19.16 24.28 5.05
N GLN A 386 19.93 23.73 4.09
CA GLN A 386 19.84 24.11 2.68
C GLN A 386 18.55 23.62 2.02
N ARG A 387 18.05 22.40 2.35
CA ARG A 387 16.75 21.91 1.91
C ARG A 387 15.61 22.73 2.51
N ALA A 388 15.68 23.03 3.81
CA ALA A 388 14.73 23.91 4.47
C ALA A 388 14.76 25.33 3.90
N ALA A 389 15.93 25.88 3.59
CA ALA A 389 16.09 27.19 2.97
C ALA A 389 15.64 27.22 1.50
N ALA A 390 15.92 26.16 0.74
CA ALA A 390 15.43 26.02 -0.65
C ALA A 390 13.91 25.87 -0.69
N PHE A 391 13.37 25.07 0.22
CA PHE A 391 11.93 24.91 0.43
C PHE A 391 11.28 26.25 0.83
N ALA A 392 11.84 26.95 1.82
CA ALA A 392 11.38 28.27 2.24
C ALA A 392 11.44 29.32 1.11
N ARG A 393 12.44 29.23 0.21
CA ARG A 393 12.53 30.11 -0.98
C ARG A 393 11.50 29.76 -2.05
N ALA A 394 11.19 28.49 -2.24
CA ALA A 394 10.18 28.03 -3.20
C ALA A 394 8.76 28.39 -2.72
N SER A 395 8.48 28.20 -1.44
CA SER A 395 7.18 28.53 -0.81
C SER A 395 6.91 30.05 -0.76
N ARG A 396 7.95 30.89 -0.60
CA ARG A 396 7.81 32.36 -0.58
C ARG A 396 7.21 32.97 -1.86
N LYS A 397 7.25 32.29 -3.00
CA LYS A 397 6.68 32.82 -4.26
C LYS A 397 5.13 32.77 -4.31
N LYS A 398 4.47 32.03 -3.42
CA LYS A 398 2.99 31.89 -3.34
C LYS A 398 2.43 32.01 -1.93
N ALA A 399 3.26 32.18 -0.91
CA ALA A 399 2.86 32.20 0.48
C ALA A 399 2.10 33.48 0.82
N ARG A 400 0.98 33.33 1.51
CA ARG A 400 0.28 34.42 2.19
C ARG A 400 0.78 34.45 3.64
N HIS A 401 1.26 35.60 4.10
CA HIS A 401 1.58 35.79 5.52
C HIS A 401 0.26 35.88 6.30
N VAL A 402 0.17 35.16 7.41
CA VAL A 402 -0.98 35.17 8.33
C VAL A 402 -0.50 35.45 9.74
N VAL A 403 -1.36 36.09 10.54
CA VAL A 403 -1.12 36.33 11.96
C VAL A 403 -1.95 35.33 12.78
N ALA A 404 -1.44 34.91 13.93
CA ALA A 404 -2.12 34.00 14.83
C ALA A 404 -3.51 34.54 15.19
N GLY A 405 -4.55 33.69 15.07
CA GLY A 405 -5.95 34.07 15.27
C GLY A 405 -6.65 34.65 14.05
N GLU A 406 -5.95 35.02 12.96
CA GLU A 406 -6.62 35.48 11.73
C GLU A 406 -7.36 34.33 11.02
N PRO A 407 -8.48 34.63 10.28
CA PRO A 407 -9.20 33.61 9.53
C PRO A 407 -8.33 32.96 8.46
N LEU A 408 -8.17 31.65 8.56
CA LEU A 408 -7.45 30.77 7.64
C LEU A 408 -8.45 29.86 6.92
N THR A 409 -8.47 29.91 5.59
CA THR A 409 -9.36 29.07 4.80
C THR A 409 -8.66 27.77 4.41
N VAL A 410 -9.22 26.64 4.83
CA VAL A 410 -8.75 25.29 4.44
C VAL A 410 -9.74 24.69 3.46
N GLU A 411 -9.28 24.35 2.26
CA GLU A 411 -10.11 23.67 1.26
C GLU A 411 -10.37 22.23 1.70
N LYS A 412 -11.62 21.86 1.94
CA LYS A 412 -12.03 20.50 2.27
C LYS A 412 -12.15 19.69 0.98
N LEU A 413 -11.46 18.55 0.90
CA LEU A 413 -11.50 17.64 -0.25
C LEU A 413 -12.96 17.20 -0.53
N GLY A 414 -13.59 17.86 -1.50
CA GLY A 414 -14.92 17.49 -2.01
C GLY A 414 -16.13 18.23 -1.42
N ILE A 415 -16.01 19.08 -0.39
CA ILE A 415 -17.15 19.72 0.31
C ILE A 415 -16.82 21.15 0.79
N GLY A 416 -16.50 22.08 -0.11
CA GLY A 416 -16.37 23.50 0.26
C GLY A 416 -15.11 23.88 1.05
N SER A 417 -15.07 25.09 1.60
CA SER A 417 -13.97 25.61 2.42
C SER A 417 -14.43 25.86 3.85
N LEU A 418 -13.57 25.59 4.83
CA LEU A 418 -13.80 25.90 6.24
C LEU A 418 -12.86 27.02 6.68
N ALA A 419 -13.39 28.00 7.44
CA ALA A 419 -12.59 29.03 8.06
C ALA A 419 -12.17 28.58 9.47
N LEU A 420 -10.85 28.52 9.71
CA LEU A 420 -10.23 28.27 11.00
C LEU A 420 -9.44 29.49 11.43
N ALA A 421 -9.03 29.57 12.68
CA ALA A 421 -8.04 30.55 13.10
C ALA A 421 -6.63 30.04 12.75
N ALA A 422 -5.76 30.90 12.22
CA ALA A 422 -4.36 30.57 11.99
C ALA A 422 -3.69 30.22 13.32
N PRO A 423 -3.11 29.02 13.49
CA PRO A 423 -2.58 28.59 14.78
C PRO A 423 -1.25 29.26 15.18
N VAL A 424 -0.58 29.95 14.25
CA VAL A 424 0.69 30.64 14.49
C VAL A 424 0.93 31.72 13.46
N ASP A 425 1.73 32.74 13.81
CA ASP A 425 2.24 33.72 12.85
C ASP A 425 3.19 33.07 11.87
N GLY A 426 3.03 33.36 10.58
CA GLY A 426 3.97 32.86 9.59
C GLY A 426 3.43 32.80 8.16
N ASP A 427 4.19 32.16 7.31
CA ASP A 427 3.87 32.02 5.90
C ASP A 427 3.13 30.72 5.61
N THR A 428 1.97 30.79 4.95
CA THR A 428 1.17 29.60 4.61
C THR A 428 1.88 28.70 3.61
N VAL A 429 1.77 27.37 3.82
CA VAL A 429 2.29 26.32 2.96
C VAL A 429 1.12 25.43 2.52
N PRO A 430 0.78 25.42 1.21
CA PRO A 430 -0.29 24.60 0.68
C PRO A 430 -0.03 23.10 0.95
N MET A 431 -1.09 22.31 1.16
CA MET A 431 -1.02 20.87 1.46
C MET A 431 -0.02 20.10 0.56
N ARG A 432 -0.07 20.34 -0.76
CA ARG A 432 0.80 19.65 -1.74
C ARG A 432 2.28 19.99 -1.63
N GLU A 433 2.61 21.07 -0.93
CA GLU A 433 3.97 21.58 -0.73
C GLU A 433 4.53 21.21 0.65
N ILE A 434 3.73 20.55 1.52
CA ILE A 434 4.20 20.05 2.82
C ILE A 434 5.21 18.92 2.58
N PRO A 435 6.43 18.99 3.17
CA PRO A 435 7.50 18.02 2.92
C PRO A 435 7.34 16.72 3.70
N ASP A 436 6.11 16.22 3.76
CA ASP A 436 5.74 14.94 4.34
C ASP A 436 4.62 14.32 3.51
N ILE A 437 4.79 13.04 3.14
CA ILE A 437 3.88 12.34 2.23
C ILE A 437 2.51 12.08 2.86
N MET A 438 2.43 11.90 4.17
CA MET A 438 1.18 11.65 4.88
C MET A 438 0.28 12.89 4.83
N PHE A 439 0.86 14.07 4.99
CA PHE A 439 0.13 15.34 4.91
C PHE A 439 -0.08 15.80 3.47
N SER A 440 0.97 15.76 2.63
CA SER A 440 0.88 16.28 1.25
C SER A 440 -0.02 15.47 0.32
N SER A 441 -0.24 14.17 0.61
CA SER A 441 -1.14 13.30 -0.15
C SER A 441 -2.61 13.43 0.24
N GLY A 442 -2.91 14.05 1.38
CA GLY A 442 -4.27 14.16 1.93
C GLY A 442 -4.82 12.86 2.52
N VAL A 443 -3.97 11.88 2.83
CA VAL A 443 -4.37 10.59 3.45
C VAL A 443 -4.99 10.80 4.82
N ILE A 444 -4.44 11.73 5.62
CA ILE A 444 -4.93 12.02 6.99
C ILE A 444 -6.14 12.98 6.95
N GLY A 445 -6.35 13.68 5.85
CA GLY A 445 -7.38 14.70 5.69
C GLY A 445 -6.90 15.91 4.91
N SER A 446 -7.74 16.93 4.81
CA SER A 446 -7.34 18.23 4.23
C SER A 446 -6.46 18.98 5.20
N CYS A 447 -5.33 19.48 4.77
CA CYS A 447 -4.41 20.18 5.64
C CYS A 447 -3.80 21.45 5.03
N ILE A 448 -3.34 22.32 5.90
CA ILE A 448 -2.53 23.49 5.56
C ILE A 448 -1.38 23.59 6.55
N GLY A 449 -0.18 23.90 6.04
CA GLY A 449 0.97 24.21 6.84
C GLY A 449 1.16 25.71 7.04
N ILE A 450 1.79 26.12 8.14
CA ILE A 450 2.31 27.46 8.35
C ILE A 450 3.76 27.35 8.78
N MET A 451 4.66 28.01 8.04
CA MET A 451 6.06 28.15 8.43
C MET A 451 6.16 29.21 9.53
N PRO A 452 6.41 28.83 10.80
CA PRO A 452 6.25 29.73 11.93
C PRO A 452 7.32 30.83 11.95
N ALA A 453 6.87 32.07 12.15
CA ALA A 453 7.70 33.23 12.44
C ALA A 453 7.87 33.46 13.95
N SER A 454 6.94 32.96 14.77
CA SER A 454 6.95 33.03 16.24
C SER A 454 6.69 31.66 16.85
N GLY A 455 6.88 31.53 18.18
CA GLY A 455 6.57 30.31 18.91
C GLY A 455 5.22 30.33 19.63
N HIS A 456 4.46 31.40 19.46
CA HIS A 456 3.16 31.60 20.10
C HIS A 456 2.08 30.81 19.35
N ILE A 457 1.59 29.73 19.91
CA ILE A 457 0.62 28.84 19.28
C ILE A 457 -0.76 29.09 19.88
N VAL A 458 -1.76 29.26 19.02
CA VAL A 458 -3.16 29.50 19.41
C VAL A 458 -4.10 28.40 18.89
N ALA A 459 -5.25 28.24 19.55
CA ALA A 459 -6.28 27.28 19.14
C ALA A 459 -6.84 27.61 17.75
N PRO A 460 -6.93 26.62 16.85
CA PRO A 460 -7.42 26.82 15.48
C PRO A 460 -8.94 26.94 15.38
N CYS A 461 -9.68 26.59 16.42
CA CYS A 461 -11.15 26.59 16.44
C CYS A 461 -11.70 26.73 17.87
N ASP A 462 -13.00 27.02 17.97
CA ASP A 462 -13.76 26.81 19.19
C ASP A 462 -14.02 25.30 19.36
N GLY A 463 -13.85 24.76 20.57
CA GLY A 463 -14.09 23.34 20.81
C GLY A 463 -13.46 22.80 22.08
N VAL A 464 -13.45 21.47 22.18
CA VAL A 464 -12.87 20.74 23.32
C VAL A 464 -11.61 20.01 22.88
N VAL A 465 -10.56 20.06 23.69
CA VAL A 465 -9.33 19.29 23.48
C VAL A 465 -9.62 17.82 23.78
N THR A 466 -9.61 16.96 22.77
CA THR A 466 -9.94 15.54 22.90
C THR A 466 -8.74 14.66 23.14
N GLU A 467 -7.58 15.08 22.66
CA GLU A 467 -6.34 14.31 22.79
C GLU A 467 -5.12 15.23 22.77
N VAL A 468 -4.14 14.93 23.60
CA VAL A 468 -2.83 15.59 23.58
C VAL A 468 -1.76 14.50 23.61
N ALA A 469 -0.87 14.48 22.63
CA ALA A 469 0.26 13.55 22.61
C ALA A 469 1.17 13.76 23.83
N ASP A 470 1.70 12.68 24.40
CA ASP A 470 2.58 12.70 25.60
C ASP A 470 3.74 13.69 25.49
N THR A 471 4.24 13.92 24.29
CA THR A 471 5.32 14.89 24.00
C THR A 471 4.80 16.30 23.69
N GLY A 472 3.50 16.55 23.73
CA GLY A 472 2.87 17.84 23.46
C GLY A 472 3.00 18.35 22.03
N HIS A 473 3.59 17.58 21.10
CA HIS A 473 3.83 18.01 19.72
C HIS A 473 2.58 17.95 18.82
N ALA A 474 1.56 17.19 19.23
CA ALA A 474 0.30 17.04 18.50
C ALA A 474 -0.88 17.11 19.46
N MET A 475 -1.98 17.69 19.03
CA MET A 475 -3.21 17.79 19.80
C MET A 475 -4.44 17.79 18.88
N THR A 476 -5.53 17.19 19.33
CA THR A 476 -6.79 17.10 18.60
C THR A 476 -7.87 17.91 19.31
N PHE A 477 -8.62 18.67 18.51
CA PHE A 477 -9.75 19.48 18.96
C PHE A 477 -11.02 18.95 18.31
N ARG A 478 -12.13 18.94 19.06
CA ARG A 478 -13.46 18.63 18.53
C ARG A 478 -14.35 19.85 18.66
N THR A 479 -14.88 20.31 17.52
CA THR A 479 -15.85 21.42 17.46
C THR A 479 -17.23 20.98 17.94
N GLU A 480 -18.14 21.92 18.21
CA GLU A 480 -19.54 21.64 18.56
C GLU A 480 -20.28 20.83 17.49
N ASP A 481 -19.94 21.03 16.23
CA ASP A 481 -20.47 20.27 15.07
C ASP A 481 -19.89 18.86 14.95
N GLY A 482 -19.00 18.45 15.89
CA GLY A 482 -18.38 17.12 15.93
C GLY A 482 -17.19 16.94 14.98
N MET A 483 -16.68 18.00 14.37
CA MET A 483 -15.51 17.94 13.49
C MET A 483 -14.22 17.81 14.31
N GLU A 484 -13.30 16.94 13.87
CA GLU A 484 -11.98 16.77 14.50
C GLU A 484 -10.90 17.52 13.73
N ILE A 485 -10.12 18.31 14.48
CA ILE A 485 -9.03 19.12 13.96
C ILE A 485 -7.75 18.71 14.68
N LEU A 486 -6.78 18.17 13.94
CA LEU A 486 -5.45 17.86 14.45
C LEU A 486 -4.51 19.04 14.19
N LEU A 487 -3.82 19.48 15.24
CA LEU A 487 -2.74 20.47 15.17
C LEU A 487 -1.41 19.78 15.51
N LEU A 488 -0.44 19.87 14.59
CA LEU A 488 0.90 19.33 14.73
C LEU A 488 1.94 20.45 14.77
N ILE A 489 2.86 20.42 15.72
CA ILE A 489 3.90 21.41 15.92
C ILE A 489 5.26 20.84 15.53
N GLY A 490 5.69 21.11 14.31
CA GLY A 490 6.94 20.58 13.74
C GLY A 490 6.84 19.11 13.28
N ILE A 491 7.32 18.84 12.10
CA ILE A 491 7.38 17.47 11.56
C ILE A 491 8.48 16.71 12.31
N ASP A 492 8.18 15.50 12.79
CA ASP A 492 9.05 14.63 13.61
C ASP A 492 9.52 15.23 14.95
N SER A 493 8.89 16.31 15.41
CA SER A 493 9.29 17.00 16.66
C SER A 493 9.05 16.15 17.93
N PHE A 494 8.31 15.04 17.85
CA PHE A 494 8.16 14.07 18.95
C PHE A 494 9.52 13.53 19.43
N ILE A 495 10.54 13.51 18.58
CA ILE A 495 11.93 13.09 18.91
C ILE A 495 12.53 13.96 20.02
N LEU A 496 12.06 15.19 20.18
CA LEU A 496 12.51 16.11 21.22
C LEU A 496 11.95 15.78 22.62
N ASN A 497 11.06 14.78 22.74
CA ASN A 497 10.41 14.37 23.98
C ASN A 497 9.81 15.56 24.76
N GLY A 498 9.12 16.46 24.07
CA GLY A 498 8.45 17.64 24.64
C GLY A 498 9.39 18.79 25.05
N LYS A 499 10.71 18.66 24.85
CA LYS A 499 11.66 19.72 25.18
C LYS A 499 11.49 20.93 24.26
N GLY A 500 11.14 22.06 24.83
CA GLY A 500 10.87 23.32 24.09
C GLY A 500 9.42 23.48 23.65
N LEU A 501 8.50 22.65 24.16
CA LEU A 501 7.05 22.80 23.97
C LEU A 501 6.40 22.99 25.35
N ALA A 502 6.03 24.24 25.67
CA ALA A 502 5.35 24.58 26.93
C ALA A 502 3.85 24.59 26.71
N LEU A 503 3.18 23.47 26.96
CA LEU A 503 1.74 23.33 26.81
C LEU A 503 0.99 24.06 27.93
N LEU A 504 -0.07 24.81 27.57
CA LEU A 504 -0.88 25.61 28.49
C LEU A 504 -2.30 25.06 28.69
N ILE A 505 -2.63 23.96 27.98
CA ILE A 505 -3.95 23.29 28.01
C ILE A 505 -3.79 21.80 28.32
N ARG A 506 -4.91 21.14 28.67
CA ARG A 506 -5.01 19.71 28.96
C ARG A 506 -6.17 19.09 28.19
N GLU A 507 -6.16 17.77 28.10
CA GLU A 507 -7.34 17.03 27.62
C GLU A 507 -8.57 17.36 28.45
N GLY A 508 -9.69 17.57 27.76
CA GLY A 508 -10.95 17.98 28.36
C GLY A 508 -11.16 19.48 28.47
N ASP A 509 -10.13 20.31 28.27
CA ASP A 509 -10.27 21.77 28.32
C ASP A 509 -11.10 22.28 27.12
N THR A 510 -11.96 23.27 27.38
CA THR A 510 -12.66 24.02 26.33
C THR A 510 -11.80 25.21 25.92
N VAL A 511 -11.59 25.37 24.63
CA VAL A 511 -10.78 26.47 24.05
C VAL A 511 -11.62 27.29 23.06
N THR A 512 -11.24 28.55 22.89
CA THR A 512 -11.78 29.42 21.86
C THR A 512 -10.75 29.71 20.78
N ALA A 513 -11.20 29.89 19.54
CA ALA A 513 -10.33 30.21 18.40
C ALA A 513 -9.46 31.44 18.71
N GLY A 514 -8.15 31.33 18.50
CA GLY A 514 -7.18 32.38 18.83
C GLY A 514 -6.71 32.40 20.30
N GLN A 515 -7.24 31.53 21.17
CA GLN A 515 -6.74 31.39 22.55
C GLN A 515 -5.34 30.77 22.55
N THR A 516 -4.41 31.32 23.32
CA THR A 516 -3.06 30.74 23.49
C THR A 516 -3.14 29.36 24.12
N ILE A 517 -2.53 28.37 23.46
CA ILE A 517 -2.53 26.96 23.91
C ILE A 517 -1.13 26.41 24.18
N MET A 518 -0.09 27.05 23.62
CA MET A 518 1.29 26.60 23.77
C MET A 518 2.28 27.72 23.46
N GLU A 519 3.43 27.67 24.14
CA GLU A 519 4.65 28.40 23.77
C GLU A 519 5.70 27.39 23.27
N ALA A 520 6.13 27.51 22.02
CA ALA A 520 7.06 26.61 21.36
C ALA A 520 8.40 27.30 21.07
N GLU A 521 9.51 26.68 21.48
CA GLU A 521 10.86 27.13 21.11
C GLU A 521 11.17 26.71 19.65
N ILE A 522 10.65 27.44 18.67
CA ILE A 522 10.79 27.11 17.24
C ILE A 522 12.25 26.94 16.82
N ASP A 523 13.16 27.75 17.37
CA ASP A 523 14.59 27.64 17.10
C ASP A 523 15.20 26.35 17.63
N ARG A 524 14.65 25.76 18.70
CA ARG A 524 15.08 24.46 19.18
C ARG A 524 14.74 23.34 18.18
N ILE A 525 13.55 23.38 17.57
CA ILE A 525 13.14 22.45 16.52
C ILE A 525 14.07 22.60 15.31
N ARG A 526 14.35 23.84 14.90
CA ARG A 526 15.30 24.14 13.79
C ARG A 526 16.72 23.66 14.09
N ASN A 527 17.20 23.92 15.31
CA ASN A 527 18.56 23.55 15.71
C ASN A 527 18.74 22.03 15.85
N ALA A 528 17.65 21.29 16.09
CA ALA A 528 17.65 19.82 16.06
C ALA A 528 17.60 19.24 14.61
N GLY A 529 17.65 20.09 13.57
CA GLY A 529 17.56 19.66 12.18
C GLY A 529 16.15 19.26 11.72
N LEU A 530 15.13 19.52 12.55
CA LEU A 530 13.73 19.18 12.28
C LEU A 530 13.00 20.31 11.56
N ASN A 531 11.94 19.98 10.82
CA ASN A 531 11.13 20.98 10.14
C ASN A 531 10.11 21.58 11.13
N PRO A 532 10.15 22.91 11.41
CA PRO A 532 9.28 23.55 12.38
C PRO A 532 7.85 23.81 11.89
N LEU A 533 7.48 23.33 10.70
CA LEU A 533 6.18 23.57 10.09
C LEU A 533 5.04 23.21 11.06
N VAL A 534 4.14 24.15 11.30
CA VAL A 534 2.90 23.92 12.06
C VAL A 534 1.82 23.50 11.07
N ILE A 535 1.20 22.33 11.29
CA ILE A 535 0.23 21.75 10.35
C ILE A 535 -1.11 21.61 11.02
N THR A 536 -2.14 22.17 10.39
CA THR A 536 -3.54 21.98 10.78
C THR A 536 -4.19 21.00 9.82
N VAL A 537 -4.78 19.93 10.35
CA VAL A 537 -5.45 18.87 9.58
C VAL A 537 -6.92 18.82 9.95
N LEU A 538 -7.78 18.86 8.95
CA LEU A 538 -9.20 18.56 9.08
C LEU A 538 -9.37 17.04 8.87
N SER A 539 -9.70 16.31 9.92
CA SER A 539 -10.01 14.88 9.83
C SER A 539 -11.30 14.67 9.03
N ASN A 540 -11.29 13.64 8.19
CA ASN A 540 -12.44 13.33 7.31
C ASN A 540 -13.58 12.69 8.08
#